data_9156825798fb7b1b27787233dea65ff5
#
_entry.id   9156825798fb7b1b27787233dea65ff5
#
_cell.length_a   1.000
_cell.length_b   1.000
_cell.length_c   1.000
_cell.angle_alpha   90.00
_cell.angle_beta   90.00
_cell.angle_gamma   90.00
#
_symmetry.space_group_name_H-M   'P 1'
#
loop_
_entity.id
_entity.type
_entity.pdbx_description
1 polymer ?
#
loop_
_entity_poly.entity_id
_entity_poly.type
_entity_poly.pdbx_seq_one_letter_code
_entity_poly.pdbx_strand_id
1 'polypeptide(L)'
;CKKALELCQPDLVHIHGTEYAPGYEMLKVCGDVPVLLTIQGILRRISKEYYGGLTFNEGLKCLKLKEILTMKTPTAYKMLYSRNAEREEKVLKQVKYVTGRTDWDKAVMLSVNPNLKYFRCNYNLRKEFYESEKWSLESCERHTVFSSSALYSLKGLHIELKAIALLKKK
;
A
#
# COMPACT_ATOMS: atom_id res chain seq x y z
N CYS A 1 13.98 -7.89 -16.97
CA CYS A 1 13.01 -9.00 -16.81
C CYS A 1 13.35 -10.20 -17.71
N LYS A 2 13.45 -10.05 -19.05
CA LYS A 2 13.75 -11.14 -19.99
C LYS A 2 15.01 -11.91 -19.61
N LYS A 3 16.15 -11.22 -19.47
CA LYS A 3 17.42 -11.83 -19.08
C LYS A 3 17.35 -12.60 -17.74
N ALA A 4 16.56 -12.13 -16.78
CA ALA A 4 16.37 -12.82 -15.51
C ALA A 4 15.63 -14.15 -15.70
N LEU A 5 14.57 -14.17 -16.52
CA LEU A 5 13.83 -15.40 -16.84
C LEU A 5 14.71 -16.42 -17.58
N GLU A 6 15.49 -15.96 -18.54
CA GLU A 6 16.43 -16.81 -19.29
C GLU A 6 17.51 -17.46 -18.39
N LEU A 7 18.01 -16.69 -17.41
CA LEU A 7 19.04 -17.17 -16.48
C LEU A 7 18.48 -18.09 -15.39
N CYS A 8 17.29 -17.76 -14.85
CA CYS A 8 16.73 -18.47 -13.69
C CYS A 8 15.82 -19.63 -14.08
N GLN A 9 15.25 -19.61 -15.29
CA GLN A 9 14.25 -20.59 -15.77
C GLN A 9 13.24 -20.98 -14.69
N PRO A 10 12.50 -20.00 -14.12
CA PRO A 10 11.64 -20.26 -12.97
C PRO A 10 10.38 -21.05 -13.34
N ASP A 11 9.93 -21.94 -12.47
CA ASP A 11 8.62 -22.61 -12.57
C ASP A 11 7.46 -21.70 -12.18
N LEU A 12 7.73 -20.62 -11.44
CA LEU A 12 6.77 -19.65 -10.96
C LEU A 12 7.43 -18.27 -10.81
N VAL A 13 6.75 -17.22 -11.22
CA VAL A 13 7.13 -15.83 -10.94
C VAL A 13 6.24 -15.26 -9.86
N HIS A 14 6.82 -14.85 -8.73
CA HIS A 14 6.10 -14.19 -7.66
C HIS A 14 6.34 -12.67 -7.69
N ILE A 15 5.30 -11.90 -7.94
CA ILE A 15 5.33 -10.43 -7.97
C ILE A 15 4.80 -9.91 -6.64
N HIS A 16 5.64 -9.15 -5.92
CA HIS A 16 5.25 -8.48 -4.67
C HIS A 16 4.86 -7.03 -4.92
N GLY A 17 3.55 -6.76 -4.86
CA GLY A 17 2.99 -5.43 -5.02
C GLY A 17 2.86 -5.00 -6.49
N THR A 18 2.04 -3.98 -6.68
CA THR A 18 1.72 -3.37 -7.97
C THR A 18 2.22 -1.93 -8.08
N GLU A 19 2.87 -1.44 -7.01
CA GLU A 19 3.28 -0.05 -6.85
C GLU A 19 4.32 0.39 -7.87
N TYR A 20 5.09 -0.56 -8.39
CA TYR A 20 6.23 -0.30 -9.27
C TYR A 20 6.09 -0.93 -10.64
N ALA A 21 6.71 -0.29 -11.63
CA ALA A 21 6.70 -0.75 -13.02
C ALA A 21 7.27 -2.16 -13.28
N PRO A 22 8.31 -2.66 -12.57
CA PRO A 22 8.89 -3.96 -12.87
C PRO A 22 7.91 -5.14 -12.86
N GLY A 23 6.91 -5.14 -11.98
CA GLY A 23 5.87 -6.17 -11.95
C GLY A 23 5.06 -6.22 -13.24
N TYR A 24 4.66 -5.06 -13.75
CA TYR A 24 3.95 -4.95 -15.01
C TYR A 24 4.82 -5.37 -16.21
N GLU A 25 6.10 -4.97 -16.22
CA GLU A 25 7.03 -5.36 -17.28
C GLU A 25 7.38 -6.85 -17.24
N MET A 26 7.37 -7.47 -16.03
CA MET A 26 7.56 -8.91 -15.91
C MET A 26 6.42 -9.69 -16.56
N LEU A 27 5.17 -9.29 -16.33
CA LEU A 27 4.01 -9.94 -16.96
C LEU A 27 4.07 -9.99 -18.48
N LYS A 28 4.64 -8.96 -19.12
CA LYS A 28 4.78 -8.92 -20.58
C LYS A 28 5.73 -9.95 -21.15
N VAL A 29 6.63 -10.47 -20.33
CA VAL A 29 7.73 -11.34 -20.78
C VAL A 29 7.70 -12.74 -20.16
N CYS A 30 6.81 -13.01 -19.19
CA CYS A 30 6.71 -14.32 -18.54
C CYS A 30 6.24 -15.43 -19.47
N GLY A 31 5.54 -15.12 -20.57
CA GLY A 31 4.96 -16.14 -21.44
C GLY A 31 4.00 -17.07 -20.67
N ASP A 32 4.25 -18.37 -20.75
CA ASP A 32 3.42 -19.40 -20.09
C ASP A 32 3.81 -19.67 -18.63
N VAL A 33 4.88 -19.02 -18.12
CA VAL A 33 5.31 -19.18 -16.72
C VAL A 33 4.21 -18.63 -15.80
N PRO A 34 3.70 -19.44 -14.85
CA PRO A 34 2.67 -18.99 -13.91
C PRO A 34 3.12 -17.79 -13.10
N VAL A 35 2.24 -16.83 -12.93
CA VAL A 35 2.50 -15.62 -12.13
C VAL A 35 1.58 -15.58 -10.93
N LEU A 36 2.16 -15.47 -9.73
CA LEU A 36 1.48 -15.18 -8.48
C LEU A 36 1.70 -13.70 -8.14
N LEU A 37 0.63 -12.95 -7.95
CA LEU A 37 0.69 -11.55 -7.50
C LEU A 37 0.29 -11.45 -6.03
N THR A 38 1.15 -10.90 -5.19
CA THR A 38 0.77 -10.48 -3.83
C THR A 38 0.40 -9.02 -3.82
N ILE A 39 -0.86 -8.71 -3.48
CA ILE A 39 -1.31 -7.31 -3.35
C ILE A 39 -0.88 -6.74 -1.99
N GLN A 40 -0.28 -5.55 -1.99
CA GLN A 40 0.11 -4.85 -0.75
C GLN A 40 -0.84 -3.72 -0.40
N GLY A 41 -1.44 -3.11 -1.40
CA GLY A 41 -2.45 -2.08 -1.30
C GLY A 41 -3.19 -1.96 -2.62
N ILE A 42 -4.29 -1.24 -2.65
CA ILE A 42 -5.07 -1.01 -3.85
C ILE A 42 -4.86 0.43 -4.28
N LEU A 43 -3.97 0.62 -5.27
CA LEU A 43 -3.49 1.94 -5.66
C LEU A 43 -4.61 2.88 -6.10
N ARG A 44 -5.64 2.35 -6.76
CA ARG A 44 -6.80 3.16 -7.16
C ARG A 44 -7.54 3.73 -5.93
N ARG A 45 -7.64 2.99 -4.85
CA ARG A 45 -8.26 3.46 -3.59
C ARG A 45 -7.34 4.43 -2.86
N ILE A 46 -6.05 4.09 -2.77
CA ILE A 46 -5.02 4.95 -2.19
C ILE A 46 -4.98 6.30 -2.91
N SER A 47 -5.01 6.33 -4.23
CA SER A 47 -4.95 7.58 -5.00
C SER A 47 -6.18 8.48 -4.78
N LYS A 48 -7.36 7.90 -4.59
CA LYS A 48 -8.59 8.66 -4.29
C LYS A 48 -8.53 9.32 -2.91
N GLU A 49 -8.05 8.58 -1.92
CA GLU A 49 -7.99 9.01 -0.52
C GLU A 49 -6.62 9.59 -0.12
N TYR A 50 -5.78 9.95 -1.10
CA TYR A 50 -4.38 10.30 -0.87
C TYR A 50 -4.17 11.40 0.16
N TYR A 51 -5.07 12.35 0.24
CA TYR A 51 -4.99 13.45 1.21
C TYR A 51 -5.46 13.05 2.62
N GLY A 52 -6.09 11.88 2.79
CA GLY A 52 -6.48 11.36 4.10
C GLY A 52 -7.38 12.30 4.90
N GLY A 53 -8.30 13.01 4.24
CA GLY A 53 -9.21 13.96 4.89
C GLY A 53 -8.64 15.37 5.12
N LEU A 54 -7.41 15.67 4.66
CA LEU A 54 -6.92 17.05 4.64
C LEU A 54 -7.67 17.86 3.58
N THR A 55 -8.06 19.06 3.95
CA THR A 55 -8.57 20.06 3.01
C THR A 55 -7.45 20.59 2.13
N PHE A 56 -7.79 21.18 0.99
CA PHE A 56 -6.81 21.80 0.09
C PHE A 56 -5.97 22.86 0.80
N ASN A 57 -6.61 23.71 1.61
CA ASN A 57 -5.93 24.78 2.37
C ASN A 57 -4.96 24.23 3.43
N GLU A 58 -5.33 23.14 4.12
CA GLU A 58 -4.43 22.45 5.07
C GLU A 58 -3.23 21.85 4.33
N GLY A 59 -3.48 21.25 3.16
CA GLY A 59 -2.42 20.72 2.31
C GLY A 59 -1.42 21.79 1.85
N LEU A 60 -1.91 22.96 1.43
CA LEU A 60 -1.05 24.08 1.03
C LEU A 60 -0.17 24.58 2.17
N LYS A 61 -0.71 24.70 3.39
CA LYS A 61 0.06 25.14 4.57
C LYS A 61 1.19 24.18 4.95
N CYS A 62 1.08 22.91 4.57
CA CYS A 62 2.10 21.89 4.85
C CYS A 62 3.19 21.81 3.78
N LEU A 63 3.06 22.51 2.64
CA LEU A 63 4.04 22.47 1.57
C LEU A 63 5.33 23.18 1.95
N LYS A 64 6.46 22.50 1.73
CA LYS A 64 7.79 23.07 1.89
C LYS A 64 8.33 23.50 0.53
N LEU A 65 9.08 24.62 0.50
CA LEU A 65 9.70 25.12 -0.73
C LEU A 65 10.54 24.04 -1.44
N LYS A 66 11.28 23.24 -0.67
CA LYS A 66 12.07 22.13 -1.19
C LYS A 66 11.21 21.08 -1.93
N GLU A 67 10.01 20.80 -1.45
CA GLU A 67 9.10 19.85 -2.08
C GLU A 67 8.57 20.38 -3.42
N ILE A 68 8.31 21.68 -3.49
CA ILE A 68 7.90 22.36 -4.71
C ILE A 68 9.03 22.30 -5.74
N LEU A 69 10.25 22.70 -5.36
CA LEU A 69 11.41 22.70 -6.24
C LEU A 69 11.80 21.31 -6.73
N THR A 70 11.62 20.29 -5.92
CA THR A 70 11.93 18.89 -6.29
C THR A 70 10.75 18.14 -6.89
N MET A 71 9.61 18.81 -7.10
CA MET A 71 8.34 18.20 -7.56
C MET A 71 7.86 17.02 -6.70
N LYS A 72 8.25 16.97 -5.43
CA LYS A 72 7.85 15.95 -4.45
C LYS A 72 6.65 16.40 -3.62
N THR A 73 5.71 17.07 -4.25
CA THR A 73 4.48 17.54 -3.60
C THR A 73 3.46 16.43 -3.43
N PRO A 74 2.54 16.53 -2.45
CA PRO A 74 1.43 15.58 -2.31
C PRO A 74 0.61 15.41 -3.59
N THR A 75 0.42 16.48 -4.35
CA THR A 75 -0.28 16.43 -5.65
C THR A 75 0.48 15.59 -6.67
N ALA A 76 1.79 15.77 -6.78
CA ALA A 76 2.64 14.98 -7.67
C ALA A 76 2.60 13.48 -7.31
N TYR A 77 2.66 13.17 -6.02
CA TYR A 77 2.51 11.79 -5.55
C TYR A 77 1.11 11.22 -5.82
N LYS A 78 0.04 12.00 -5.59
CA LYS A 78 -1.31 11.57 -5.95
C LYS A 78 -1.43 11.24 -7.44
N MET A 79 -0.86 12.07 -8.32
CA MET A 79 -0.83 11.80 -9.76
C MET A 79 -0.04 10.54 -10.09
N LEU A 80 1.11 10.33 -9.43
CA LEU A 80 1.91 9.11 -9.58
C LEU A 80 1.11 7.86 -9.17
N TYR A 81 0.43 7.90 -8.01
CA TYR A 81 -0.43 6.80 -7.56
C TYR A 81 -1.60 6.55 -8.52
N SER A 82 -2.22 7.61 -9.05
CA SER A 82 -3.29 7.47 -10.05
C SER A 82 -2.80 6.78 -11.33
N ARG A 83 -1.62 7.20 -11.82
CA ARG A 83 -0.98 6.57 -13.00
C ARG A 83 -0.60 5.11 -12.74
N ASN A 84 -0.07 4.81 -11.55
CA ASN A 84 0.26 3.45 -11.18
C ASN A 84 -1.00 2.58 -10.98
N ALA A 85 -2.12 3.17 -10.54
CA ALA A 85 -3.41 2.49 -10.44
C ALA A 85 -3.94 1.99 -11.80
N GLU A 86 -3.68 2.74 -12.87
CA GLU A 86 -4.02 2.27 -14.23
C GLU A 86 -3.18 1.06 -14.65
N ARG A 87 -1.90 1.04 -14.26
CA ARG A 87 -1.02 -0.13 -14.48
C ARG A 87 -1.47 -1.32 -13.65
N GLU A 88 -1.80 -1.09 -12.37
CA GLU A 88 -2.35 -2.12 -11.47
C GLU A 88 -3.59 -2.79 -12.10
N GLU A 89 -4.52 -2.00 -12.62
CA GLU A 89 -5.72 -2.54 -13.26
C GLU A 89 -5.38 -3.41 -14.49
N LYS A 90 -4.40 -3.00 -15.29
CA LYS A 90 -3.91 -3.81 -16.42
C LYS A 90 -3.26 -5.12 -15.97
N VAL A 91 -2.50 -5.08 -14.86
CA VAL A 91 -1.92 -6.28 -14.25
C VAL A 91 -3.02 -7.22 -13.78
N LEU A 92 -3.98 -6.69 -13.01
CA LEU A 92 -5.06 -7.49 -12.43
C LEU A 92 -5.94 -8.17 -13.48
N LYS A 93 -6.18 -7.52 -14.62
CA LYS A 93 -6.93 -8.11 -15.75
C LYS A 93 -6.21 -9.30 -16.42
N GLN A 94 -4.90 -9.42 -16.24
CA GLN A 94 -4.07 -10.44 -16.91
C GLN A 94 -3.66 -11.58 -15.97
N VAL A 95 -3.49 -11.30 -14.67
CA VAL A 95 -3.05 -12.31 -13.71
C VAL A 95 -4.17 -13.31 -13.40
N LYS A 96 -3.77 -14.57 -13.21
CA LYS A 96 -4.68 -15.65 -12.83
C LYS A 96 -4.69 -15.90 -11.31
N TYR A 97 -3.57 -15.68 -10.65
CA TYR A 97 -3.38 -16.02 -9.23
C TYR A 97 -2.99 -14.77 -8.44
N VAL A 98 -3.76 -14.48 -7.39
CA VAL A 98 -3.53 -13.32 -6.52
C VAL A 98 -3.61 -13.73 -5.06
N THR A 99 -2.72 -13.21 -4.23
CA THR A 99 -2.81 -13.29 -2.79
C THR A 99 -3.08 -11.92 -2.18
N GLY A 100 -3.88 -11.91 -1.13
CA GLY A 100 -4.17 -10.75 -0.31
C GLY A 100 -4.53 -11.17 1.12
N ARG A 101 -4.95 -10.22 1.96
CA ARG A 101 -5.10 -10.45 3.40
C ARG A 101 -6.52 -10.29 3.90
N THR A 102 -7.37 -9.61 3.17
CA THR A 102 -8.70 -9.21 3.63
C THR A 102 -9.78 -9.59 2.62
N ASP A 103 -11.01 -9.72 3.10
CA ASP A 103 -12.16 -9.94 2.22
C ASP A 103 -12.44 -8.71 1.33
N TRP A 104 -12.04 -7.53 1.79
CA TRP A 104 -12.08 -6.32 0.98
C TRP A 104 -11.12 -6.40 -0.21
N ASP A 105 -9.87 -6.83 -0.01
CA ASP A 105 -8.92 -7.06 -1.11
C ASP A 105 -9.52 -8.02 -2.13
N LYS A 106 -10.05 -9.16 -1.65
CA LYS A 106 -10.69 -10.16 -2.47
C LYS A 106 -11.84 -9.59 -3.31
N ALA A 107 -12.75 -8.85 -2.67
CA ALA A 107 -13.90 -8.26 -3.36
C ALA A 107 -13.46 -7.29 -4.45
N VAL A 108 -12.47 -6.43 -4.16
CA VAL A 108 -11.95 -5.48 -5.16
C VAL A 108 -11.24 -6.20 -6.30
N MET A 109 -10.42 -7.22 -6.02
CA MET A 109 -9.73 -7.97 -7.06
C MET A 109 -10.72 -8.68 -7.98
N LEU A 110 -11.72 -9.37 -7.43
CA LEU A 110 -12.76 -10.04 -8.19
C LEU A 110 -13.67 -9.08 -8.97
N SER A 111 -13.85 -7.85 -8.49
CA SER A 111 -14.59 -6.81 -9.26
C SER A 111 -13.85 -6.35 -10.51
N VAL A 112 -12.52 -6.45 -10.53
CA VAL A 112 -11.67 -6.10 -11.68
C VAL A 112 -11.51 -7.30 -12.63
N ASN A 113 -11.32 -8.49 -12.07
CA ASN A 113 -11.14 -9.74 -12.82
C ASN A 113 -11.87 -10.89 -12.12
N PRO A 114 -13.10 -11.21 -12.54
CA PRO A 114 -13.90 -12.30 -11.94
C PRO A 114 -13.28 -13.69 -12.07
N ASN A 115 -12.36 -13.89 -13.01
CA ASN A 115 -11.75 -15.19 -13.32
C ASN A 115 -10.47 -15.46 -12.51
N LEU A 116 -9.99 -14.50 -11.71
CA LEU A 116 -8.80 -14.73 -10.91
C LEU A 116 -9.05 -15.69 -9.74
N LYS A 117 -8.02 -16.44 -9.38
CA LYS A 117 -8.01 -17.28 -8.18
C LYS A 117 -7.35 -16.50 -7.04
N TYR A 118 -8.13 -16.18 -6.02
CA TYR A 118 -7.65 -15.45 -4.85
C TYR A 118 -7.30 -16.41 -3.71
N PHE A 119 -6.12 -16.23 -3.13
CA PHE A 119 -5.64 -16.95 -1.96
C PHE A 119 -5.44 -15.99 -0.79
N ARG A 120 -5.97 -16.31 0.36
CA ARG A 120 -5.71 -15.55 1.58
C ARG A 120 -4.35 -15.92 2.14
N CYS A 121 -3.44 -14.97 2.23
CA CYS A 121 -2.10 -15.17 2.74
C CYS A 121 -1.70 -14.00 3.64
N ASN A 122 -1.55 -14.26 4.92
CA ASN A 122 -1.07 -13.26 5.88
C ASN A 122 0.46 -13.20 5.85
N TYR A 123 1.01 -12.02 6.20
CA TYR A 123 2.45 -11.88 6.38
C TYR A 123 2.88 -12.45 7.73
N ASN A 124 4.02 -13.11 7.72
CA ASN A 124 4.71 -13.44 8.96
C ASN A 124 5.33 -12.16 9.55
N LEU A 125 5.14 -11.98 10.83
CA LEU A 125 5.83 -10.95 11.59
C LEU A 125 7.25 -11.43 11.91
N ARG A 126 8.13 -10.50 12.25
CA ARG A 126 9.45 -10.83 12.75
C ARG A 126 9.32 -11.51 14.12
N LYS A 127 10.30 -12.32 14.47
CA LYS A 127 10.34 -13.14 15.69
C LYS A 127 10.06 -12.32 16.95
N GLU A 128 10.61 -11.12 17.02
CA GLU A 128 10.46 -10.18 18.12
C GLU A 128 8.99 -9.85 18.44
N PHE A 129 8.12 -9.81 17.44
CA PHE A 129 6.69 -9.55 17.66
C PHE A 129 5.95 -10.72 18.32
N TYR A 130 6.48 -11.94 18.20
CA TYR A 130 5.90 -13.13 18.83
C TYR A 130 6.46 -13.34 20.24
N GLU A 131 7.72 -13.00 20.49
CA GLU A 131 8.47 -13.29 21.71
C GLU A 131 8.52 -12.12 22.67
N SER A 132 8.27 -10.89 22.23
CA SER A 132 8.24 -9.72 23.10
C SER A 132 7.09 -9.79 24.11
N GLU A 133 7.31 -9.14 25.23
CA GLU A 133 6.27 -8.91 26.24
C GLU A 133 5.05 -8.26 25.60
N LYS A 134 3.88 -8.76 25.94
CA LYS A 134 2.62 -8.23 25.42
C LYS A 134 2.25 -6.95 26.15
N TRP A 135 1.66 -6.01 25.43
CA TRP A 135 1.11 -4.81 26.02
C TRP A 135 0.05 -5.16 27.08
N SER A 136 0.11 -4.49 28.22
CA SER A 136 -0.91 -4.57 29.26
C SER A 136 -1.28 -3.18 29.73
N LEU A 137 -2.52 -3.03 30.22
CA LEU A 137 -3.02 -1.76 30.74
C LEU A 137 -2.29 -1.35 32.03
N GLU A 138 -1.85 -2.32 32.82
CA GLU A 138 -1.15 -2.12 34.10
C GLU A 138 0.25 -1.56 33.89
N SER A 139 0.93 -2.02 32.82
CA SER A 139 2.32 -1.62 32.54
C SER A 139 2.43 -0.44 31.58
N CYS A 140 1.31 0.03 31.00
CA CYS A 140 1.37 1.13 30.05
C CYS A 140 1.56 2.49 30.73
N GLU A 141 2.32 3.37 30.09
CA GLU A 141 2.43 4.76 30.50
C GLU A 141 1.12 5.49 30.24
N ARG A 142 0.50 6.00 31.31
CA ARG A 142 -0.79 6.68 31.22
C ARG A 142 -0.70 7.97 30.40
N HIS A 143 -1.79 8.31 29.74
CA HIS A 143 -1.91 9.51 28.89
C HIS A 143 -0.94 9.56 27.72
N THR A 144 -0.38 8.41 27.32
CA THR A 144 0.52 8.28 26.18
C THR A 144 -0.21 7.68 24.99
N VAL A 145 0.00 8.25 23.82
CA VAL A 145 -0.47 7.73 22.52
C VAL A 145 0.73 7.44 21.65
N PHE A 146 0.82 6.20 21.19
CA PHE A 146 1.88 5.77 20.29
C PHE A 146 1.37 5.77 18.84
N SER A 147 2.09 6.45 17.95
CA SER A 147 1.83 6.41 16.51
C SER A 147 3.05 5.91 15.77
N SER A 148 2.91 4.79 15.06
CA SER A 148 4.03 4.12 14.38
C SER A 148 4.40 4.73 13.03
N SER A 149 3.56 5.59 12.44
CA SER A 149 3.79 6.12 11.11
C SER A 149 3.10 7.47 10.90
N ALA A 150 3.90 8.48 10.55
CA ALA A 150 3.46 9.84 10.32
C ALA A 150 3.93 10.42 8.97
N LEU A 151 4.43 9.58 8.07
CA LEU A 151 5.14 10.03 6.87
C LEU A 151 4.25 10.77 5.85
N TYR A 152 2.96 10.47 5.82
CA TYR A 152 2.01 11.09 4.89
C TYR A 152 0.58 11.06 5.43
N SER A 153 -0.26 11.96 4.94
CA SER A 153 -1.61 12.22 5.47
C SER A 153 -2.52 10.99 5.56
N LEU A 154 -2.38 10.04 4.65
CA LEU A 154 -3.16 8.81 4.66
C LEU A 154 -2.97 7.96 5.93
N LYS A 155 -1.87 8.17 6.68
CA LYS A 155 -1.63 7.49 7.97
C LYS A 155 -2.39 8.10 9.15
N GLY A 156 -3.00 9.26 8.97
CA GLY A 156 -3.96 9.82 9.90
C GLY A 156 -3.40 10.58 11.10
N LEU A 157 -2.07 10.83 11.20
CA LEU A 157 -1.50 11.55 12.36
C LEU A 157 -2.21 12.88 12.65
N HIS A 158 -2.59 13.63 11.62
CA HIS A 158 -3.32 14.89 11.79
C HIS A 158 -4.71 14.68 12.42
N ILE A 159 -5.34 13.52 12.21
CA ILE A 159 -6.62 13.14 12.84
C ILE A 159 -6.38 12.79 14.31
N GLU A 160 -5.32 12.02 14.61
CA GLU A 160 -4.92 11.69 15.98
C GLU A 160 -4.65 12.96 16.79
N LEU A 161 -3.88 13.90 16.25
CA LEU A 161 -3.60 15.18 16.91
C LEU A 161 -4.86 16.02 17.15
N LYS A 162 -5.80 16.07 16.20
CA LYS A 162 -7.09 16.72 16.38
C LYS A 162 -7.90 16.06 17.49
N ALA A 163 -7.91 14.73 17.56
CA ALA A 163 -8.61 13.98 18.61
C ALA A 163 -8.00 14.24 20.01
N ILE A 164 -6.67 14.23 20.13
CA ILE A 164 -5.97 14.56 21.38
C ILE A 164 -6.28 16.00 21.84
N ALA A 165 -6.31 16.95 20.90
CA ALA A 165 -6.66 18.34 21.21
C ALA A 165 -8.10 18.49 21.73
N LEU A 166 -9.04 17.66 21.27
CA LEU A 166 -10.40 17.61 21.80
C LEU A 166 -10.46 17.01 23.21
N LEU A 167 -9.69 15.98 23.48
CA LEU A 167 -9.60 15.35 24.81
C LEU A 167 -9.03 16.31 25.86
N LYS A 168 -8.08 17.18 25.50
CA LYS A 168 -7.50 18.18 26.43
C LYS A 168 -8.45 19.32 26.78
N LYS A 169 -9.55 19.49 26.07
CA LYS A 169 -10.57 20.52 26.33
C LYS A 169 -11.66 20.06 27.29
N LYS A 170 -11.71 18.79 27.61
CA LYS A 170 -12.60 18.18 28.62
C LYS A 170 -11.88 18.06 29.95
#